data_a146f93e9231fb520cf4624b6f503fae
#
_entry.id   a146f93e9231fb520cf4624b6f503fae
#
_cell.length_a   1.000
_cell.length_b   1.000
_cell.length_c   1.000
_cell.angle_alpha   90.00
_cell.angle_beta   90.00
_cell.angle_gamma   90.00
#
_symmetry.space_group_name_H-M   'P 1'
#
loop_
_entity.id
_entity.type
_entity.pdbx_description
1 polymer ?
#
loop_
_entity_poly.entity_id
_entity_poly.type
_entity_poly.pdbx_seq_one_letter_code
_entity_poly.pdbx_strand_id
1 'polypeptide(L)'
;DYKQIVLDLLPEITEGQLIIEEERRNTAPSIAYASHIIQKINPDATIVVAPSDHLILKVEEFKEAILKGLEFASKNDKLVTLGIKPNRPETGYGYIQIDEEKKGDFYKVKTFIEKPAREFAEIFVQSNEFYWNSGIFVWHVNTILKAFHEMMSEICPRVECDVPDFTSCPNI
;
A
#
# COMPACT_ATOMS: atom_id res chain seq x y z
N ASP A 1 -11.50 19.23 1.03
CA ASP A 1 -11.13 19.81 2.31
C ASP A 1 -11.58 18.93 3.47
N TYR A 2 -10.87 17.79 3.65
CA TYR A 2 -11.26 16.80 4.66
C TYR A 2 -10.51 16.99 6.00
N LYS A 3 -9.60 17.96 6.09
CA LYS A 3 -8.74 18.18 7.27
C LYS A 3 -9.56 18.28 8.56
N GLN A 4 -10.56 19.18 8.59
CA GLN A 4 -11.36 19.39 9.78
C GLN A 4 -12.19 18.15 10.14
N ILE A 5 -12.74 17.47 9.13
CA ILE A 5 -13.51 16.23 9.33
C ILE A 5 -12.64 15.15 9.99
N VAL A 6 -11.39 15.00 9.55
CA VAL A 6 -10.46 14.01 10.12
C VAL A 6 -10.14 14.34 11.57
N LEU A 7 -9.85 15.62 11.88
CA LEU A 7 -9.57 16.05 13.26
C LEU A 7 -10.78 15.90 14.18
N ASP A 8 -11.98 16.13 13.68
CA ASP A 8 -13.22 15.94 14.46
C ASP A 8 -13.51 14.46 14.73
N LEU A 9 -13.19 13.57 13.80
CA LEU A 9 -13.41 12.12 13.93
C LEU A 9 -12.32 11.41 14.73
N LEU A 10 -11.10 11.94 14.71
CA LEU A 10 -9.92 11.36 15.36
C LEU A 10 -9.27 12.40 16.29
N PRO A 11 -9.91 12.71 17.42
CA PRO A 11 -9.44 13.77 18.32
C PRO A 11 -8.08 13.48 19.00
N GLU A 12 -7.61 12.24 18.92
CA GLU A 12 -6.30 11.82 19.41
C GLU A 12 -5.14 12.20 18.49
N ILE A 13 -5.41 12.56 17.22
CA ILE A 13 -4.35 13.01 16.31
C ILE A 13 -4.21 14.53 16.32
N THR A 14 -3.00 15.01 16.05
CA THR A 14 -2.67 16.42 15.94
C THR A 14 -2.60 16.86 14.49
N GLU A 15 -2.70 18.15 14.22
CA GLU A 15 -2.52 18.70 12.87
C GLU A 15 -1.17 18.31 12.25
N GLY A 16 -0.10 18.19 13.03
CA GLY A 16 1.22 17.79 12.57
C GLY A 16 1.31 16.33 12.08
N GLN A 17 0.29 15.52 12.37
CA GLN A 17 0.18 14.14 11.88
C GLN A 17 -0.65 14.05 10.60
N LEU A 18 -1.20 15.17 10.12
CA LEU A 18 -1.94 15.24 8.86
C LEU A 18 -1.01 15.69 7.73
N ILE A 19 -0.78 14.80 6.78
CA ILE A 19 -0.09 15.12 5.54
C ILE A 19 -1.15 15.45 4.50
N ILE A 20 -1.20 16.72 4.08
CA ILE A 20 -2.22 17.22 3.16
C ILE A 20 -1.60 17.38 1.79
N GLU A 21 -2.24 16.79 0.77
CA GLU A 21 -1.91 17.03 -0.62
C GLU A 21 -2.60 18.31 -1.13
N GLU A 22 -1.88 19.16 -1.82
CA GLU A 22 -2.45 20.35 -2.47
C GLU A 22 -3.30 19.96 -3.67
N GLU A 23 -2.91 18.91 -4.40
CA GLU A 23 -3.59 18.38 -5.58
C GLU A 23 -3.78 16.86 -5.50
N ARG A 24 -4.94 16.38 -5.94
CA ARG A 24 -5.23 14.94 -6.01
C ARG A 24 -4.50 14.30 -7.19
N ARG A 25 -3.57 13.39 -6.93
CA ARG A 25 -2.74 12.72 -7.95
C ARG A 25 -2.73 11.20 -7.84
N ASN A 26 -3.83 10.60 -7.39
CA ASN A 26 -3.95 9.17 -7.14
C ASN A 26 -3.09 8.67 -5.96
N THR A 27 -3.13 7.35 -5.72
CA THR A 27 -2.58 6.72 -4.51
C THR A 27 -1.06 6.71 -4.47
N ALA A 28 -0.39 6.41 -5.59
CA ALA A 28 1.07 6.24 -5.59
C ALA A 28 1.84 7.54 -5.28
N PRO A 29 1.52 8.70 -5.88
CA PRO A 29 2.12 9.98 -5.50
C PRO A 29 1.86 10.36 -4.04
N SER A 30 0.64 10.14 -3.51
CA SER A 30 0.32 10.37 -2.10
C SER A 30 1.22 9.56 -1.17
N ILE A 31 1.40 8.27 -1.46
CA ILE A 31 2.26 7.37 -0.69
C ILE A 31 3.73 7.83 -0.78
N ALA A 32 4.20 8.21 -1.97
CA ALA A 32 5.56 8.68 -2.16
C ALA A 32 5.83 9.96 -1.36
N TYR A 33 4.90 10.91 -1.41
CA TYR A 33 4.98 12.17 -0.66
C TYR A 33 5.01 11.93 0.85
N ALA A 34 4.06 11.14 1.37
CA ALA A 34 4.00 10.78 2.78
C ALA A 34 5.26 10.02 3.23
N SER A 35 5.74 9.06 2.42
CA SER A 35 6.95 8.30 2.73
C SER A 35 8.19 9.18 2.81
N HIS A 36 8.30 10.18 1.94
CA HIS A 36 9.42 11.13 1.98
C HIS A 36 9.41 12.00 3.24
N ILE A 37 8.23 12.49 3.66
CA ILE A 37 8.08 13.24 4.91
C ILE A 37 8.45 12.35 6.11
N ILE A 38 7.93 11.12 6.14
CA ILE A 38 8.19 10.17 7.21
C ILE A 38 9.69 9.84 7.30
N GLN A 39 10.37 9.64 6.15
CA GLN A 39 11.79 9.38 6.11
C GLN A 39 12.63 10.51 6.76
N LYS A 40 12.25 11.77 6.55
CA LYS A 40 12.92 12.91 7.18
C LYS A 40 12.76 12.92 8.71
N ILE A 41 11.62 12.41 9.22
CA ILE A 41 11.33 12.32 10.65
C ILE A 41 12.00 11.10 11.27
N ASN A 42 11.86 9.94 10.59
CA ASN A 42 12.42 8.66 11.04
C ASN A 42 12.88 7.84 9.83
N PRO A 43 14.18 7.84 9.52
CA PRO A 43 14.74 7.10 8.37
C PRO A 43 14.65 5.57 8.50
N ASP A 44 14.38 5.06 9.71
CA ASP A 44 14.21 3.62 9.98
C ASP A 44 12.75 3.20 10.13
N ALA A 45 11.82 4.06 9.69
CA ALA A 45 10.40 3.78 9.80
C ALA A 45 9.97 2.58 8.93
N THR A 46 9.16 1.71 9.52
CA THR A 46 8.35 0.72 8.78
C THR A 46 6.91 1.20 8.76
N ILE A 47 6.33 1.31 7.57
CA ILE A 47 5.09 2.01 7.30
C ILE A 47 4.01 0.98 6.93
N VAL A 48 2.81 1.16 7.49
CA VAL A 48 1.58 0.52 7.01
C VAL A 48 0.76 1.55 6.26
N VAL A 49 0.37 1.21 5.04
CA VAL A 49 -0.58 1.99 4.24
C VAL A 49 -1.88 1.22 4.18
N ALA A 50 -2.98 1.85 4.56
CA ALA A 50 -4.30 1.24 4.54
C ALA A 50 -5.35 2.24 4.04
N PRO A 51 -6.33 1.80 3.22
CA PRO A 51 -7.51 2.60 2.88
C PRO A 51 -8.32 2.94 4.14
N SER A 52 -8.89 4.14 4.18
CA SER A 52 -9.67 4.62 5.33
C SER A 52 -11.12 4.11 5.36
N ASP A 53 -11.58 3.48 4.29
CA ASP A 53 -12.98 3.03 4.08
C ASP A 53 -13.20 1.53 4.29
N HIS A 54 -12.20 0.82 4.81
CA HIS A 54 -12.29 -0.61 5.08
C HIS A 54 -12.91 -0.90 6.46
N LEU A 55 -13.89 -1.79 6.50
CA LEU A 55 -14.42 -2.35 7.73
C LEU A 55 -13.68 -3.63 8.11
N ILE A 56 -12.95 -3.61 9.22
CA ILE A 56 -12.20 -4.75 9.72
C ILE A 56 -13.03 -5.48 10.77
N LEU A 57 -13.60 -6.62 10.41
CA LEU A 57 -14.45 -7.43 11.30
C LEU A 57 -13.63 -8.29 12.26
N LYS A 58 -12.48 -8.80 11.81
CA LYS A 58 -11.60 -9.70 12.59
C LYS A 58 -10.37 -8.94 13.05
N VAL A 59 -10.56 -8.10 14.05
CA VAL A 59 -9.55 -7.13 14.50
C VAL A 59 -8.27 -7.80 14.97
N GLU A 60 -8.35 -8.88 15.76
CA GLU A 60 -7.16 -9.54 16.32
C GLU A 60 -6.37 -10.28 15.23
N GLU A 61 -7.04 -10.98 14.29
CA GLU A 61 -6.37 -11.61 13.14
C GLU A 61 -5.70 -10.55 12.25
N PHE A 62 -6.35 -9.41 12.07
CA PHE A 62 -5.79 -8.28 11.31
C PHE A 62 -4.55 -7.71 11.99
N LYS A 63 -4.61 -7.42 13.30
CA LYS A 63 -3.45 -6.93 14.07
C LYS A 63 -2.27 -7.89 13.98
N GLU A 64 -2.51 -9.20 14.14
CA GLU A 64 -1.46 -10.21 14.02
C GLU A 64 -0.81 -10.20 12.62
N ALA A 65 -1.61 -10.12 11.56
CA ALA A 65 -1.11 -10.03 10.19
C ALA A 65 -0.27 -8.76 9.96
N ILE A 66 -0.73 -7.61 10.45
CA ILE A 66 0.03 -6.35 10.36
C ILE A 66 1.35 -6.44 11.14
N LEU A 67 1.35 -6.95 12.37
CA LEU A 67 2.56 -7.09 13.19
C LEU A 67 3.59 -8.01 12.52
N LYS A 68 3.16 -9.14 11.96
CA LYS A 68 4.02 -10.02 11.15
C LYS A 68 4.57 -9.30 9.91
N GLY A 69 3.72 -8.53 9.22
CA GLY A 69 4.13 -7.72 8.07
C GLY A 69 5.19 -6.69 8.42
N LEU A 70 5.00 -5.96 9.53
CA LEU A 70 5.95 -4.98 10.05
C LEU A 70 7.29 -5.63 10.41
N GLU A 71 7.26 -6.73 11.14
CA GLU A 71 8.47 -7.48 11.50
C GLU A 71 9.22 -7.98 10.26
N PHE A 72 8.49 -8.50 9.27
CA PHE A 72 9.10 -8.98 8.04
C PHE A 72 9.72 -7.83 7.22
N ALA A 73 8.98 -6.75 7.02
CA ALA A 73 9.41 -5.60 6.23
C ALA A 73 10.58 -4.85 6.87
N SER A 74 10.65 -4.80 8.22
CA SER A 74 11.78 -4.16 8.93
C SER A 74 13.11 -4.92 8.78
N LYS A 75 13.06 -6.22 8.46
CA LYS A 75 14.24 -7.09 8.35
C LYS A 75 14.58 -7.48 6.91
N ASN A 76 13.72 -7.16 5.96
CA ASN A 76 13.87 -7.56 4.57
C ASN A 76 13.58 -6.39 3.64
N ASP A 77 14.43 -6.18 2.64
CA ASP A 77 14.20 -5.18 1.59
C ASP A 77 13.12 -5.68 0.61
N LYS A 78 11.87 -5.75 1.11
CA LYS A 78 10.70 -6.27 0.38
C LYS A 78 9.47 -5.40 0.64
N LEU A 79 8.64 -5.29 -0.39
CA LEU A 79 7.30 -4.73 -0.30
C LEU A 79 6.32 -5.85 0.05
N VAL A 80 5.50 -5.64 1.06
CA VAL A 80 4.52 -6.61 1.57
C VAL A 80 3.11 -6.09 1.29
N THR A 81 2.21 -6.96 0.90
CA THR A 81 0.78 -6.65 0.77
C THR A 81 -0.07 -7.73 1.43
N LEU A 82 -1.25 -7.35 1.92
CA LEU A 82 -2.21 -8.28 2.46
C LEU A 82 -3.15 -8.77 1.36
N GLY A 83 -3.18 -10.09 1.18
CA GLY A 83 -4.14 -10.76 0.31
C GLY A 83 -5.31 -11.33 1.10
N ILE A 84 -6.53 -11.18 0.59
CA ILE A 84 -7.75 -11.75 1.17
C ILE A 84 -8.16 -12.94 0.33
N LYS A 85 -8.38 -14.11 0.97
CA LYS A 85 -8.85 -15.31 0.27
C LYS A 85 -10.21 -15.04 -0.38
N PRO A 86 -10.33 -15.15 -1.71
CA PRO A 86 -11.58 -14.88 -2.39
C PRO A 86 -12.61 -15.99 -2.10
N ASN A 87 -13.85 -15.60 -1.91
CA ASN A 87 -14.99 -16.50 -1.72
C ASN A 87 -16.04 -16.39 -2.83
N ARG A 88 -15.85 -15.49 -3.79
CA ARG A 88 -16.70 -15.26 -4.97
C ARG A 88 -15.88 -14.62 -6.09
N PRO A 89 -16.36 -14.70 -7.34
CA PRO A 89 -15.70 -14.06 -8.49
C PRO A 89 -16.04 -12.57 -8.54
N GLU A 90 -15.29 -11.75 -7.77
CA GLU A 90 -15.46 -10.31 -7.72
C GLU A 90 -14.68 -9.64 -8.85
N THR A 91 -15.34 -8.79 -9.65
CA THR A 91 -14.73 -8.09 -10.79
C THR A 91 -14.35 -6.64 -10.46
N GLY A 92 -14.77 -6.13 -9.30
CA GLY A 92 -14.46 -4.78 -8.82
C GLY A 92 -13.13 -4.70 -8.07
N TYR A 93 -12.47 -5.83 -7.79
CA TYR A 93 -11.22 -5.89 -7.02
C TYR A 93 -10.03 -6.29 -7.90
N GLY A 94 -8.86 -5.84 -7.48
CA GLY A 94 -7.60 -6.39 -7.95
C GLY A 94 -7.34 -7.78 -7.35
N TYR A 95 -6.63 -8.62 -8.10
CA TYR A 95 -6.20 -9.95 -7.67
C TYR A 95 -4.68 -10.02 -7.63
N ILE A 96 -4.18 -10.77 -6.66
CA ILE A 96 -2.75 -11.06 -6.47
C ILE A 96 -2.55 -12.54 -6.73
N GLN A 97 -1.78 -12.90 -7.74
CA GLN A 97 -1.33 -14.27 -7.92
C GLN A 97 -0.08 -14.52 -7.07
N ILE A 98 -0.12 -15.57 -6.28
CA ILE A 98 1.01 -16.01 -5.48
C ILE A 98 1.82 -17.08 -6.23
N ASP A 99 3.12 -17.15 -5.90
CA ASP A 99 3.99 -18.24 -6.30
C ASP A 99 3.91 -19.38 -5.24
N GLU A 100 4.35 -20.57 -5.60
CA GLU A 100 4.53 -21.68 -4.66
C GLU A 100 5.65 -21.39 -3.65
N GLU A 101 6.58 -20.49 -3.99
CA GLU A 101 7.69 -20.09 -3.12
C GLU A 101 7.16 -19.38 -1.88
N LYS A 102 7.41 -19.98 -0.72
CA LYS A 102 6.93 -19.50 0.58
C LYS A 102 8.10 -19.32 1.55
N LYS A 103 8.10 -18.18 2.26
CA LYS A 103 9.04 -17.91 3.37
C LYS A 103 8.25 -17.68 4.66
N GLY A 104 8.15 -18.69 5.50
CA GLY A 104 7.28 -18.63 6.68
C GLY A 104 5.81 -18.50 6.28
N ASP A 105 5.15 -17.44 6.74
CA ASP A 105 3.75 -17.13 6.41
C ASP A 105 3.61 -16.27 5.13
N PHE A 106 4.73 -15.92 4.46
CA PHE A 106 4.73 -15.04 3.30
C PHE A 106 4.90 -15.82 2.01
N TYR A 107 4.05 -15.50 1.05
CA TYR A 107 4.14 -15.98 -0.33
C TYR A 107 4.80 -14.91 -1.20
N LYS A 108 5.57 -15.35 -2.18
CA LYS A 108 6.05 -14.44 -3.22
C LYS A 108 4.90 -14.07 -4.15
N VAL A 109 4.77 -12.79 -4.44
CA VAL A 109 3.83 -12.31 -5.45
C VAL A 109 4.39 -12.58 -6.83
N LYS A 110 3.59 -13.20 -7.68
CA LYS A 110 3.91 -13.48 -9.08
C LYS A 110 3.43 -12.35 -9.98
N THR A 111 2.19 -11.90 -9.78
CA THR A 111 1.64 -10.78 -10.54
C THR A 111 0.43 -10.16 -9.85
N PHE A 112 0.09 -8.95 -10.25
CA PHE A 112 -1.16 -8.27 -9.93
C PHE A 112 -2.03 -8.21 -11.18
N ILE A 113 -3.34 -8.43 -11.02
CA ILE A 113 -4.34 -8.36 -12.08
C ILE A 113 -5.45 -7.43 -11.60
N GLU A 114 -5.62 -6.31 -12.25
CA GLU A 114 -6.60 -5.31 -11.85
C GLU A 114 -7.95 -5.60 -12.50
N LYS A 115 -8.99 -5.72 -11.68
CA LYS A 115 -10.41 -5.82 -12.10
C LYS A 115 -10.64 -6.74 -13.31
N PRO A 116 -10.39 -8.05 -13.18
CA PRO A 116 -10.48 -8.98 -14.29
C PRO A 116 -11.92 -9.14 -14.80
N ALA A 117 -12.06 -9.59 -16.05
CA ALA A 117 -13.37 -10.04 -16.54
C ALA A 117 -13.88 -11.23 -15.72
N ARG A 118 -15.21 -11.42 -15.71
CA ARG A 118 -15.87 -12.40 -14.84
C ARG A 118 -15.38 -13.83 -15.05
N GLU A 119 -15.12 -14.21 -16.29
CA GLU A 119 -14.63 -15.54 -16.66
C GLU A 119 -13.28 -15.83 -16.00
N PHE A 120 -12.38 -14.84 -15.97
CA PHE A 120 -11.10 -14.97 -15.28
C PHE A 120 -11.26 -14.99 -13.76
N ALA A 121 -12.14 -14.13 -13.21
CA ALA A 121 -12.38 -14.11 -11.77
C ALA A 121 -12.93 -15.46 -11.26
N GLU A 122 -13.76 -16.16 -12.02
CA GLU A 122 -14.26 -17.50 -11.71
C GLU A 122 -13.11 -18.53 -11.66
N ILE A 123 -12.20 -18.49 -12.64
CA ILE A 123 -11.01 -19.35 -12.66
C ILE A 123 -10.10 -19.03 -11.46
N PHE A 124 -9.88 -17.76 -11.13
CA PHE A 124 -9.00 -17.35 -10.04
C PHE A 124 -9.49 -17.85 -8.68
N VAL A 125 -10.80 -17.80 -8.43
CA VAL A 125 -11.40 -18.32 -7.18
C VAL A 125 -11.17 -19.84 -7.06
N GLN A 126 -11.23 -20.58 -8.16
CA GLN A 126 -11.09 -22.04 -8.17
C GLN A 126 -9.64 -22.51 -8.06
N SER A 127 -8.69 -21.75 -8.58
CA SER A 127 -7.27 -22.16 -8.65
C SER A 127 -6.56 -22.18 -7.29
N ASN A 128 -7.09 -21.51 -6.28
CA ASN A 128 -6.46 -21.30 -4.97
C ASN A 128 -5.11 -20.56 -4.97
N GLU A 129 -4.67 -20.04 -6.12
CA GLU A 129 -3.42 -19.30 -6.27
C GLU A 129 -3.62 -17.78 -6.17
N PHE A 130 -4.88 -17.33 -6.17
CA PHE A 130 -5.21 -15.91 -6.20
C PHE A 130 -5.85 -15.45 -4.88
N TYR A 131 -5.51 -14.21 -4.53
CA TYR A 131 -6.07 -13.47 -3.40
C TYR A 131 -6.58 -12.13 -3.91
N TRP A 132 -7.62 -11.57 -3.30
CA TRP A 132 -7.97 -10.19 -3.54
C TRP A 132 -6.91 -9.26 -2.99
N ASN A 133 -6.56 -8.24 -3.75
CA ASN A 133 -5.72 -7.16 -3.26
C ASN A 133 -6.53 -6.30 -2.26
N SER A 134 -6.16 -6.33 -1.00
CA SER A 134 -6.83 -5.52 0.02
C SER A 134 -6.49 -4.03 -0.07
N GLY A 135 -5.50 -3.63 -0.85
CA GLY A 135 -4.99 -2.26 -0.83
C GLY A 135 -4.19 -1.91 0.43
N ILE A 136 -3.90 -2.91 1.28
CA ILE A 136 -3.09 -2.73 2.50
C ILE A 136 -1.68 -3.19 2.22
N PHE A 137 -0.71 -2.30 2.48
CA PHE A 137 0.70 -2.53 2.20
C PHE A 137 1.55 -2.25 3.42
N VAL A 138 2.68 -2.96 3.52
CA VAL A 138 3.67 -2.77 4.59
C VAL A 138 5.06 -2.78 3.97
N TRP A 139 5.88 -1.81 4.33
CA TRP A 139 7.26 -1.70 3.85
C TRP A 139 8.13 -0.81 4.74
N HIS A 140 9.41 -1.01 4.64
CA HIS A 140 10.39 -0.06 5.19
C HIS A 140 10.41 1.19 4.29
N VAL A 141 10.52 2.38 4.89
CA VAL A 141 10.46 3.66 4.17
C VAL A 141 11.49 3.76 3.05
N ASN A 142 12.71 3.29 3.29
CA ASN A 142 13.76 3.32 2.27
C ASN A 142 13.50 2.35 1.11
N THR A 143 12.86 1.20 1.39
CA THR A 143 12.51 0.22 0.36
C THR A 143 11.49 0.79 -0.62
N ILE A 144 10.43 1.43 -0.13
CA ILE A 144 9.42 2.02 -1.02
C ILE A 144 9.95 3.23 -1.78
N LEU A 145 10.74 4.09 -1.15
CA LEU A 145 11.33 5.26 -1.84
C LEU A 145 12.30 4.83 -2.94
N LYS A 146 13.11 3.79 -2.69
CA LYS A 146 13.95 3.18 -3.72
C LYS A 146 13.13 2.64 -4.89
N ALA A 147 12.04 1.92 -4.60
CA ALA A 147 11.15 1.40 -5.62
C ALA A 147 10.49 2.52 -6.47
N PHE A 148 10.06 3.60 -5.85
CA PHE A 148 9.56 4.77 -6.56
C PHE A 148 10.62 5.40 -7.45
N HIS A 149 11.84 5.56 -6.95
CA HIS A 149 12.94 6.12 -7.73
C HIS A 149 13.27 5.24 -8.96
N GLU A 150 13.30 3.93 -8.79
CA GLU A 150 13.65 2.99 -9.86
C GLU A 150 12.53 2.82 -10.91
N MET A 151 11.26 2.79 -10.47
CA MET A 151 10.13 2.44 -11.32
C MET A 151 9.30 3.62 -11.80
N MET A 152 9.39 4.76 -11.13
CA MET A 152 8.60 5.97 -11.40
C MET A 152 9.48 7.19 -11.67
N SER A 153 10.76 7.00 -11.99
CA SER A 153 11.71 8.08 -12.29
C SER A 153 11.31 8.96 -13.48
N GLU A 154 10.52 8.42 -14.41
CA GLU A 154 9.95 9.19 -15.54
C GLU A 154 8.77 10.06 -15.11
N ILE A 155 8.09 9.69 -14.03
CA ILE A 155 6.87 10.34 -13.54
C ILE A 155 7.21 11.39 -12.48
N CYS A 156 8.25 11.14 -11.69
CA CYS A 156 8.78 12.07 -10.70
C CYS A 156 10.15 12.54 -11.15
N PRO A 157 10.26 13.67 -11.86
CA PRO A 157 11.55 14.22 -12.21
C PRO A 157 12.31 14.55 -10.91
N ARG A 158 13.46 13.93 -10.76
CA ARG A 158 14.52 14.08 -9.75
C ARG A 158 14.10 14.81 -8.47
N VAL A 159 13.85 14.04 -7.43
CA VAL A 159 13.70 14.56 -6.06
C VAL A 159 15.08 14.99 -5.54
N GLU A 160 15.63 16.07 -6.07
CA GLU A 160 16.78 16.79 -5.50
C GLU A 160 16.32 17.99 -4.66
N CYS A 161 15.00 18.23 -4.59
CA CYS A 161 14.41 19.31 -3.79
C CYS A 161 14.07 18.82 -2.39
N ASP A 162 14.13 19.73 -1.42
CA ASP A 162 13.80 19.47 0.00
C ASP A 162 12.37 19.03 0.26
N VAL A 163 11.49 19.14 -0.73
CA VAL A 163 10.15 18.54 -0.80
C VAL A 163 9.98 18.03 -2.23
N PRO A 164 9.50 16.79 -2.46
CA PRO A 164 9.21 16.35 -3.82
C PRO A 164 8.17 17.25 -4.46
N ASP A 165 8.53 17.89 -5.56
CA ASP A 165 7.56 18.64 -6.37
C ASP A 165 6.75 17.65 -7.22
N PHE A 166 5.66 17.15 -6.66
CA PHE A 166 4.72 16.27 -7.35
C PHE A 166 3.75 17.02 -8.26
N THR A 167 3.85 18.36 -8.35
CA THR A 167 2.97 19.16 -9.23
C THR A 167 3.22 18.87 -10.70
N SER A 168 4.41 18.36 -11.03
CA SER A 168 4.80 17.96 -12.38
C SER A 168 4.53 16.50 -12.73
N CYS A 169 4.10 15.67 -11.76
CA CYS A 169 3.77 14.27 -12.05
C CYS A 169 2.53 14.17 -12.92
N PRO A 170 2.57 13.50 -14.09
CA PRO A 170 1.38 13.27 -14.90
C PRO A 170 0.36 12.45 -14.12
N ASN A 171 -0.93 12.71 -14.34
CA ASN A 171 -2.00 11.87 -13.80
C ASN A 171 -1.84 10.46 -14.39
N ILE A 172 -1.61 9.48 -13.51
CA ILE A 172 -1.61 8.06 -13.87
C ILE A 172 -3.04 7.55 -13.80
#